data_9c2f7a36ef0f645de49230cb27ac4801
#
_entry.id   9c2f7a36ef0f645de49230cb27ac4801
#
_cell.length_a   1.000
_cell.length_b   1.000
_cell.length_c   1.000
_cell.angle_alpha   90.00
_cell.angle_beta   90.00
_cell.angle_gamma   90.00
#
_symmetry.space_group_name_H-M   'P 1'
#
loop_
_entity.id
_entity.type
_entity.pdbx_description
1 polymer ?
#
loop_
_entity_poly.entity_id
_entity_poly.type
_entity_poly.pdbx_seq_one_letter_code
_entity_poly.pdbx_strand_id
1 'polypeptide(L)'
;MKRSPWASAWLLSLALVTAGCGYNTIQSMDEKVNQAKGQIETQLQRRADLIPNLVETVKGVAKQESTVYSNIADARARLNGAVQSGDVGQMSAANQALTQGLGRLLAIVENYPELRSRESFRALQDQLEGTENRIAVARQDYNAAVGDYNAYIRRFPYNLTAKMFGQGPREYFEAAPGSAETPKVKF
;
A
#
# COMPACT_ATOMS: atom_id res chain seq x y z
N MET A 1 38.67 -38.40 27.25
CA MET A 1 37.29 -38.05 27.60
C MET A 1 36.38 -38.51 26.46
N LYS A 2 35.68 -39.65 26.58
CA LYS A 2 34.70 -40.14 25.59
C LYS A 2 33.43 -39.31 25.73
N ARG A 3 33.17 -38.45 24.77
CA ARG A 3 31.87 -37.72 24.67
C ARG A 3 30.77 -38.75 24.47
N SER A 4 29.83 -38.84 25.41
CA SER A 4 28.72 -39.78 25.28
C SER A 4 27.86 -39.43 24.09
N PRO A 5 27.53 -40.36 23.18
CA PRO A 5 26.69 -40.06 21.98
C PRO A 5 25.30 -39.56 22.36
N TRP A 6 24.87 -39.85 23.57
CA TRP A 6 23.55 -39.45 24.12
C TRP A 6 23.48 -37.93 24.40
N ALA A 7 24.59 -37.31 24.84
CA ALA A 7 24.62 -35.86 25.06
C ALA A 7 24.49 -35.07 23.73
N SER A 8 25.06 -35.59 22.64
CA SER A 8 24.95 -35.00 21.31
C SER A 8 23.56 -35.15 20.74
N ALA A 9 22.86 -36.26 21.01
CA ALA A 9 21.48 -36.51 20.59
C ALA A 9 20.49 -35.56 21.29
N TRP A 10 20.69 -35.31 22.59
CA TRP A 10 19.87 -34.36 23.36
C TRP A 10 20.04 -32.91 22.90
N LEU A 11 21.25 -32.47 22.55
CA LEU A 11 21.56 -31.16 22.05
C LEU A 11 20.92 -30.94 20.64
N LEU A 12 20.93 -31.97 19.79
CA LEU A 12 20.29 -31.94 18.47
C LEU A 12 18.76 -31.87 18.58
N SER A 13 18.16 -32.63 19.49
CA SER A 13 16.70 -32.60 19.68
C SER A 13 16.22 -31.26 20.25
N LEU A 14 16.99 -30.64 21.16
CA LEU A 14 16.69 -29.33 21.72
C LEU A 14 16.79 -28.23 20.65
N ALA A 15 17.77 -28.30 19.75
CA ALA A 15 17.89 -27.38 18.61
C ALA A 15 16.75 -27.48 17.61
N LEU A 16 16.23 -28.68 17.35
CA LEU A 16 15.06 -28.92 16.47
C LEU A 16 13.76 -28.37 17.06
N VAL A 17 13.54 -28.47 18.36
CA VAL A 17 12.34 -27.94 19.04
C VAL A 17 12.33 -26.41 19.05
N THR A 18 13.47 -25.77 19.23
CA THR A 18 13.58 -24.29 19.21
C THR A 18 13.43 -23.71 17.80
N ALA A 19 13.84 -24.44 16.76
CA ALA A 19 13.65 -24.01 15.37
C ALA A 19 12.16 -24.02 14.92
N GLY A 20 11.36 -24.98 15.40
CA GLY A 20 9.94 -25.10 15.07
C GLY A 20 9.07 -23.93 15.55
N CYS A 21 9.35 -23.37 16.73
CA CYS A 21 8.60 -22.24 17.28
C CYS A 21 8.76 -20.94 16.46
N GLY A 22 9.94 -20.69 15.92
CA GLY A 22 10.20 -19.48 15.13
C GLY A 22 9.54 -19.50 13.75
N TYR A 23 9.50 -20.65 13.09
CA TYR A 23 8.91 -20.80 11.75
C TYR A 23 7.42 -20.44 11.71
N ASN A 24 6.62 -20.99 12.61
CA ASN A 24 5.18 -20.71 12.66
C ASN A 24 4.90 -19.22 12.91
N THR A 25 5.71 -18.57 13.72
CA THR A 25 5.58 -17.13 13.98
C THR A 25 5.90 -16.30 12.72
N ILE A 26 6.97 -16.68 11.99
CA ILE A 26 7.33 -16.05 10.71
C ILE A 26 6.17 -16.17 9.72
N GLN A 27 5.59 -17.37 9.56
CA GLN A 27 4.44 -17.60 8.67
C GLN A 27 3.21 -16.78 9.09
N SER A 28 2.93 -16.73 10.39
CA SER A 28 1.80 -15.93 10.90
C SER A 28 2.00 -14.42 10.66
N MET A 29 3.22 -13.92 10.79
CA MET A 29 3.52 -12.51 10.49
C MET A 29 3.49 -12.22 8.98
N ASP A 30 3.98 -13.14 8.16
CA ASP A 30 3.92 -13.03 6.71
C ASP A 30 2.47 -12.98 6.22
N GLU A 31 1.61 -13.81 6.78
CA GLU A 31 0.17 -13.79 6.49
C GLU A 31 -0.48 -12.47 6.89
N LYS A 32 -0.11 -11.87 8.02
CA LYS A 32 -0.59 -10.54 8.42
C LYS A 32 -0.16 -9.46 7.41
N VAL A 33 1.06 -9.52 6.89
CA VAL A 33 1.52 -8.61 5.83
C VAL A 33 0.67 -8.78 4.57
N ASN A 34 0.40 -10.03 4.15
CA ASN A 34 -0.43 -10.32 2.99
C ASN A 34 -1.89 -9.85 3.17
N GLN A 35 -2.47 -10.01 4.36
CA GLN A 35 -3.80 -9.50 4.70
C GLN A 35 -3.86 -7.97 4.62
N ALA A 36 -2.88 -7.27 5.20
CA ALA A 36 -2.80 -5.82 5.16
C ALA A 36 -2.58 -5.31 3.72
N LYS A 37 -1.79 -6.04 2.91
CA LYS A 37 -1.63 -5.77 1.48
C LYS A 37 -2.96 -5.85 0.73
N GLY A 38 -3.74 -6.91 0.94
CA GLY A 38 -5.05 -7.09 0.33
C GLY A 38 -6.04 -5.96 0.69
N GLN A 39 -5.91 -5.37 1.88
CA GLN A 39 -6.70 -4.20 2.26
C GLN A 39 -6.33 -2.97 1.42
N ILE A 40 -5.02 -2.71 1.23
CA ILE A 40 -4.57 -1.61 0.35
C ILE A 40 -5.09 -1.83 -1.08
N GLU A 41 -4.90 -3.02 -1.64
CA GLU A 41 -5.35 -3.38 -3.00
C GLU A 41 -6.85 -3.11 -3.18
N THR A 42 -7.65 -3.51 -2.21
CA THR A 42 -9.10 -3.27 -2.22
C THR A 42 -9.45 -1.78 -2.24
N GLN A 43 -8.77 -0.95 -1.44
CA GLN A 43 -9.05 0.49 -1.43
C GLN A 43 -8.53 1.20 -2.70
N LEU A 44 -7.38 0.78 -3.23
CA LEU A 44 -6.84 1.29 -4.49
C LEU A 44 -7.75 0.94 -5.68
N GLN A 45 -8.27 -0.29 -5.73
CA GLN A 45 -9.24 -0.71 -6.74
C GLN A 45 -10.50 0.13 -6.65
N ARG A 46 -11.07 0.30 -5.44
CA ARG A 46 -12.26 1.13 -5.24
C ARG A 46 -12.03 2.57 -5.71
N ARG A 47 -10.86 3.14 -5.42
CA ARG A 47 -10.50 4.48 -5.92
C ARG A 47 -10.46 4.52 -7.43
N ALA A 48 -9.82 3.55 -8.08
CA ALA A 48 -9.72 3.44 -9.53
C ALA A 48 -11.10 3.32 -10.20
N ASP A 49 -12.06 2.67 -9.54
CA ASP A 49 -13.42 2.48 -10.06
C ASP A 49 -14.30 3.74 -9.98
N LEU A 50 -13.99 4.67 -9.06
CA LEU A 50 -14.67 5.96 -8.96
C LEU A 50 -14.23 6.97 -10.04
N ILE A 51 -13.02 6.84 -10.57
CA ILE A 51 -12.41 7.81 -11.50
C ILE A 51 -13.21 8.02 -12.80
N PRO A 52 -13.70 6.98 -13.51
CA PRO A 52 -14.45 7.17 -14.74
C PRO A 52 -15.68 8.06 -14.55
N ASN A 53 -16.42 7.85 -13.46
CA ASN A 53 -17.63 8.62 -13.17
C ASN A 53 -17.30 10.09 -12.90
N LEU A 54 -16.20 10.37 -12.18
CA LEU A 54 -15.74 11.72 -11.94
C LEU A 54 -15.33 12.42 -13.24
N VAL A 55 -14.51 11.74 -14.06
CA VAL A 55 -14.02 12.27 -15.34
C VAL A 55 -15.20 12.57 -16.29
N GLU A 56 -16.16 11.66 -16.41
CA GLU A 56 -17.36 11.88 -17.27
C GLU A 56 -18.20 13.06 -16.76
N THR A 57 -18.34 13.21 -15.44
CA THR A 57 -19.08 14.35 -14.85
C THR A 57 -18.41 15.67 -15.20
N VAL A 58 -17.08 15.75 -15.18
CA VAL A 58 -16.31 16.97 -15.49
C VAL A 58 -16.24 17.22 -17.00
N LYS A 59 -16.04 16.19 -17.83
CA LYS A 59 -16.02 16.30 -19.31
C LYS A 59 -17.29 16.91 -19.88
N GLY A 60 -18.43 16.71 -19.23
CA GLY A 60 -19.72 17.30 -19.66
C GLY A 60 -19.67 18.81 -19.69
N VAL A 61 -18.81 19.47 -18.92
CA VAL A 61 -18.70 20.92 -18.79
C VAL A 61 -17.36 21.45 -19.33
N ALA A 62 -16.23 20.83 -18.94
CA ALA A 62 -14.87 21.26 -19.28
C ALA A 62 -14.28 20.44 -20.44
N LYS A 63 -14.83 20.59 -21.64
CA LYS A 63 -14.50 19.74 -22.82
C LYS A 63 -13.07 19.91 -23.35
N GLN A 64 -12.37 21.01 -23.05
CA GLN A 64 -11.10 21.37 -23.67
C GLN A 64 -9.87 20.77 -22.97
N GLU A 65 -10.04 20.14 -21.83
CA GLU A 65 -8.94 19.65 -20.96
C GLU A 65 -8.52 18.20 -21.27
N SER A 66 -8.41 17.85 -22.55
CA SER A 66 -8.15 16.47 -23.01
C SER A 66 -6.87 15.86 -22.42
N THR A 67 -5.80 16.65 -22.22
CA THR A 67 -4.53 16.20 -21.66
C THR A 67 -4.67 15.76 -20.21
N VAL A 68 -5.48 16.44 -19.39
CA VAL A 68 -5.69 16.07 -18.00
C VAL A 68 -6.46 14.75 -17.91
N TYR A 69 -7.48 14.58 -18.75
CA TYR A 69 -8.26 13.34 -18.80
C TYR A 69 -7.43 12.14 -19.25
N SER A 70 -6.55 12.29 -20.26
CA SER A 70 -5.67 11.22 -20.70
C SER A 70 -4.67 10.84 -19.58
N ASN A 71 -4.06 11.81 -18.92
CA ASN A 71 -3.14 11.56 -17.81
C ASN A 71 -3.79 10.80 -16.65
N ILE A 72 -5.04 11.11 -16.32
CA ILE A 72 -5.79 10.40 -15.29
C ILE A 72 -6.12 8.97 -15.75
N ALA A 73 -6.51 8.79 -17.01
CA ALA A 73 -6.79 7.47 -17.57
C ALA A 73 -5.54 6.59 -17.57
N ASP A 74 -4.39 7.14 -17.96
CA ASP A 74 -3.09 6.44 -17.92
C ASP A 74 -2.66 6.08 -16.50
N ALA A 75 -2.80 7.02 -15.54
CA ALA A 75 -2.50 6.78 -14.13
C ALA A 75 -3.40 5.69 -13.55
N ARG A 76 -4.69 5.68 -13.89
CA ARG A 76 -5.65 4.64 -13.51
C ARG A 76 -5.27 3.29 -14.09
N ALA A 77 -4.90 3.24 -15.37
CA ALA A 77 -4.48 1.98 -16.02
C ALA A 77 -3.23 1.40 -15.35
N ARG A 78 -2.24 2.25 -15.03
CA ARG A 78 -1.04 1.84 -14.28
C ARG A 78 -1.39 1.33 -12.88
N LEU A 79 -2.32 1.99 -12.18
CA LEU A 79 -2.75 1.56 -10.85
C LEU A 79 -3.42 0.19 -10.91
N ASN A 80 -4.30 -0.06 -11.87
CA ASN A 80 -4.92 -1.36 -12.05
C ASN A 80 -3.90 -2.45 -12.38
N GLY A 81 -2.90 -2.16 -13.23
CA GLY A 81 -1.80 -3.07 -13.53
C GLY A 81 -0.96 -3.39 -12.30
N ALA A 82 -0.65 -2.37 -11.47
CA ALA A 82 0.10 -2.54 -10.24
C ALA A 82 -0.66 -3.38 -9.19
N VAL A 83 -1.97 -3.16 -9.05
CA VAL A 83 -2.82 -3.99 -8.17
C VAL A 83 -2.85 -5.44 -8.65
N GLN A 84 -2.97 -5.69 -9.96
CA GLN A 84 -2.97 -7.05 -10.52
C GLN A 84 -1.61 -7.75 -10.37
N SER A 85 -0.50 -7.03 -10.51
CA SER A 85 0.85 -7.60 -10.29
C SER A 85 1.18 -7.83 -8.83
N GLY A 86 0.48 -7.15 -7.92
CA GLY A 86 0.76 -7.17 -6.50
C GLY A 86 2.07 -6.48 -6.09
N ASP A 87 2.65 -5.65 -6.97
CA ASP A 87 3.88 -4.91 -6.73
C ASP A 87 3.58 -3.64 -5.92
N VAL A 88 4.05 -3.62 -4.67
CA VAL A 88 3.77 -2.54 -3.71
C VAL A 88 4.41 -1.22 -4.14
N GLY A 89 5.62 -1.25 -4.69
CA GLY A 89 6.30 -0.07 -5.20
C GLY A 89 5.57 0.57 -6.38
N GLN A 90 5.11 -0.26 -7.33
CA GLN A 90 4.31 0.21 -8.46
C GLN A 90 2.94 0.75 -8.02
N MET A 91 2.27 0.09 -7.05
CA MET A 91 1.01 0.60 -6.47
C MET A 91 1.20 1.99 -5.85
N SER A 92 2.27 2.18 -5.10
CA SER A 92 2.60 3.47 -4.48
C SER A 92 2.82 4.55 -5.54
N ALA A 93 3.66 4.30 -6.53
CA ALA A 93 3.97 5.25 -7.60
C ALA A 93 2.73 5.60 -8.45
N ALA A 94 1.93 4.59 -8.81
CA ALA A 94 0.72 4.78 -9.61
C ALA A 94 -0.36 5.56 -8.83
N ASN A 95 -0.54 5.28 -7.52
CA ASN A 95 -1.46 6.03 -6.67
C ASN A 95 -1.04 7.50 -6.52
N GLN A 96 0.26 7.79 -6.42
CA GLN A 96 0.77 9.16 -6.39
C GLN A 96 0.48 9.90 -7.70
N ALA A 97 0.73 9.27 -8.86
CA ALA A 97 0.43 9.85 -10.15
C ALA A 97 -1.07 10.14 -10.30
N LEU A 98 -1.93 9.25 -9.83
CA LEU A 98 -3.37 9.44 -9.83
C LEU A 98 -3.80 10.61 -8.92
N THR A 99 -3.22 10.73 -7.72
CA THR A 99 -3.46 11.85 -6.79
C THR A 99 -3.10 13.18 -7.43
N GLN A 100 -1.96 13.27 -8.12
CA GLN A 100 -1.55 14.48 -8.83
C GLN A 100 -2.50 14.82 -9.99
N GLY A 101 -2.93 13.81 -10.76
CA GLY A 101 -3.90 13.98 -11.84
C GLY A 101 -5.24 14.50 -11.33
N LEU A 102 -5.74 13.93 -10.24
CA LEU A 102 -6.98 14.38 -9.58
C LEU A 102 -6.87 15.79 -9.02
N GLY A 103 -5.74 16.16 -8.43
CA GLY A 103 -5.49 17.53 -7.95
C GLY A 103 -5.59 18.56 -9.09
N ARG A 104 -5.04 18.25 -10.27
CA ARG A 104 -5.18 19.10 -11.47
C ARG A 104 -6.62 19.17 -11.95
N LEU A 105 -7.35 18.06 -11.94
CA LEU A 105 -8.76 18.03 -12.31
C LEU A 105 -9.60 18.91 -11.39
N LEU A 106 -9.37 18.84 -10.08
CA LEU A 106 -10.07 19.67 -9.10
C LEU A 106 -9.77 21.16 -9.29
N ALA A 107 -8.53 21.52 -9.60
CA ALA A 107 -8.18 22.92 -9.93
C ALA A 107 -8.90 23.45 -11.16
N ILE A 108 -9.15 22.62 -12.18
CA ILE A 108 -9.98 22.99 -13.33
C ILE A 108 -11.42 23.26 -12.90
N VAL A 109 -11.97 22.41 -12.05
CA VAL A 109 -13.36 22.51 -11.58
C VAL A 109 -13.61 23.82 -10.80
N GLU A 110 -12.58 24.43 -10.22
CA GLU A 110 -12.70 25.73 -9.56
C GLU A 110 -13.17 26.84 -10.51
N ASN A 111 -12.91 26.71 -11.81
CA ASN A 111 -13.37 27.67 -12.84
C ASN A 111 -14.82 27.42 -13.29
N TYR A 112 -15.48 26.37 -12.79
CA TYR A 112 -16.84 25.96 -13.19
C TYR A 112 -17.77 25.83 -11.97
N PRO A 113 -18.29 26.96 -11.41
CA PRO A 113 -19.12 26.96 -10.21
C PRO A 113 -20.37 26.09 -10.31
N GLU A 114 -20.97 26.00 -11.51
CA GLU A 114 -22.12 25.14 -11.77
C GLU A 114 -21.81 23.64 -11.61
N LEU A 115 -20.58 23.24 -11.86
CA LEU A 115 -20.14 21.84 -11.65
C LEU A 115 -19.97 21.54 -10.18
N ARG A 116 -19.35 22.46 -9.43
CA ARG A 116 -19.16 22.34 -7.98
C ARG A 116 -20.49 22.24 -7.20
N SER A 117 -21.53 22.87 -7.71
CA SER A 117 -22.86 22.85 -7.09
C SER A 117 -23.64 21.56 -7.34
N ARG A 118 -23.24 20.74 -8.33
CA ARG A 118 -23.92 19.48 -8.66
C ARG A 118 -23.75 18.46 -7.53
N GLU A 119 -24.86 17.90 -7.08
CA GLU A 119 -24.89 16.87 -6.04
C GLU A 119 -24.06 15.64 -6.41
N SER A 120 -24.16 15.19 -7.69
CA SER A 120 -23.37 14.05 -8.18
C SER A 120 -21.86 14.28 -8.12
N PHE A 121 -21.38 15.49 -8.39
CA PHE A 121 -19.96 15.81 -8.28
C PHE A 121 -19.51 15.80 -6.82
N ARG A 122 -20.27 16.42 -5.92
CA ARG A 122 -19.97 16.43 -4.48
C ARG A 122 -19.94 15.02 -3.91
N ALA A 123 -20.94 14.20 -4.23
CA ALA A 123 -20.98 12.82 -3.77
C ALA A 123 -19.77 11.99 -4.23
N LEU A 124 -19.27 12.20 -5.46
CA LEU A 124 -18.06 11.56 -5.96
C LEU A 124 -16.80 12.09 -5.27
N GLN A 125 -16.72 13.39 -4.99
CA GLN A 125 -15.63 14.00 -4.26
C GLN A 125 -15.55 13.43 -2.82
N ASP A 126 -16.67 13.39 -2.10
CA ASP A 126 -16.76 12.82 -0.75
C ASP A 126 -16.33 11.34 -0.73
N GLN A 127 -16.74 10.56 -1.74
CA GLN A 127 -16.32 9.17 -1.86
C GLN A 127 -14.81 9.04 -2.11
N LEU A 128 -14.22 9.91 -2.94
CA LEU A 128 -12.78 9.92 -3.21
C LEU A 128 -11.97 10.31 -1.97
N GLU A 129 -12.41 11.33 -1.24
CA GLU A 129 -11.78 11.73 0.03
C GLU A 129 -11.88 10.59 1.07
N GLY A 130 -13.05 9.95 1.15
CA GLY A 130 -13.23 8.78 2.00
C GLY A 130 -12.34 7.60 1.63
N THR A 131 -12.09 7.35 0.32
CA THR A 131 -11.15 6.31 -0.10
C THR A 131 -9.70 6.68 0.18
N GLU A 132 -9.30 7.96 0.02
CA GLU A 132 -7.95 8.42 0.36
C GLU A 132 -7.63 8.20 1.84
N ASN A 133 -8.56 8.55 2.73
CA ASN A 133 -8.41 8.31 4.16
C ASN A 133 -8.25 6.82 4.48
N ARG A 134 -9.03 5.94 3.82
CA ARG A 134 -8.93 4.49 4.02
C ARG A 134 -7.61 3.94 3.48
N ILE A 135 -7.13 4.45 2.34
CA ILE A 135 -5.81 4.10 1.79
C ILE A 135 -4.71 4.51 2.77
N ALA A 136 -4.81 5.70 3.37
CA ALA A 136 -3.83 6.17 4.36
C ALA A 136 -3.77 5.23 5.59
N VAL A 137 -4.92 4.83 6.12
CA VAL A 137 -5.00 3.87 7.24
C VAL A 137 -4.44 2.50 6.82
N ALA A 138 -4.92 1.95 5.70
CA ALA A 138 -4.46 0.63 5.22
C ALA A 138 -2.94 0.61 4.96
N ARG A 139 -2.36 1.72 4.49
CA ARG A 139 -0.91 1.89 4.33
C ARG A 139 -0.17 1.88 5.67
N GLN A 140 -0.72 2.53 6.70
CA GLN A 140 -0.13 2.50 8.05
C GLN A 140 -0.14 1.08 8.62
N ASP A 141 -1.26 0.38 8.51
CA ASP A 141 -1.41 -1.00 8.98
C ASP A 141 -0.44 -1.95 8.25
N TYR A 142 -0.32 -1.80 6.93
CA TYR A 142 0.64 -2.57 6.12
C TYR A 142 2.08 -2.31 6.55
N ASN A 143 2.47 -1.05 6.67
CA ASN A 143 3.83 -0.68 7.05
C ASN A 143 4.15 -1.13 8.49
N ALA A 144 3.19 -1.11 9.41
CA ALA A 144 3.35 -1.66 10.74
C ALA A 144 3.58 -3.20 10.69
N ALA A 145 2.76 -3.93 9.93
CA ALA A 145 2.91 -5.37 9.76
C ALA A 145 4.25 -5.74 9.12
N VAL A 146 4.69 -5.00 8.09
CA VAL A 146 6.00 -5.15 7.45
C VAL A 146 7.14 -4.87 8.44
N GLY A 147 7.01 -3.81 9.26
CA GLY A 147 7.98 -3.45 10.27
C GLY A 147 8.18 -4.56 11.30
N ASP A 148 7.08 -5.09 11.82
CA ASP A 148 7.08 -6.20 12.78
C ASP A 148 7.70 -7.47 12.18
N TYR A 149 7.29 -7.84 10.96
CA TYR A 149 7.83 -8.98 10.24
C TYR A 149 9.34 -8.83 10.00
N ASN A 150 9.77 -7.70 9.41
CA ASN A 150 11.16 -7.43 9.10
C ASN A 150 12.05 -7.40 10.38
N ALA A 151 11.51 -6.83 11.47
CA ALA A 151 12.21 -6.84 12.76
C ALA A 151 12.34 -8.25 13.33
N TYR A 152 11.32 -9.09 13.22
CA TYR A 152 11.31 -10.45 13.74
C TYR A 152 12.32 -11.34 13.00
N ILE A 153 12.32 -11.34 11.66
CA ILE A 153 13.24 -12.17 10.87
C ILE A 153 14.72 -11.78 11.01
N ARG A 154 15.02 -10.61 11.57
CA ARG A 154 16.39 -10.16 11.85
C ARG A 154 16.91 -10.55 13.22
N ARG A 155 16.04 -10.96 14.15
CA ARG A 155 16.43 -11.33 15.53
C ARG A 155 17.04 -12.73 15.58
N PHE A 156 18.09 -12.91 16.37
CA PHE A 156 18.60 -14.23 16.69
C PHE A 156 17.65 -14.93 17.69
N PRO A 157 17.36 -16.26 17.52
CA PRO A 157 17.83 -17.18 16.49
C PRO A 157 16.98 -17.22 15.20
N TYR A 158 15.89 -16.44 15.10
CA TYR A 158 14.90 -16.48 14.02
C TYR A 158 15.47 -16.10 12.65
N ASN A 159 16.55 -15.31 12.64
CA ASN A 159 17.26 -14.96 11.40
C ASN A 159 17.89 -16.20 10.71
N LEU A 160 18.26 -17.22 11.46
CA LEU A 160 18.73 -18.48 10.90
C LEU A 160 17.59 -19.27 10.28
N THR A 161 16.44 -19.34 10.96
CA THR A 161 15.23 -19.98 10.46
C THR A 161 14.73 -19.27 9.19
N ALA A 162 14.65 -17.92 9.19
CA ALA A 162 14.25 -17.15 8.03
C ALA A 162 15.13 -17.45 6.81
N LYS A 163 16.46 -17.44 6.96
CA LYS A 163 17.40 -17.79 5.88
C LYS A 163 17.22 -19.22 5.36
N MET A 164 17.02 -20.18 6.28
CA MET A 164 16.85 -21.60 5.91
C MET A 164 15.60 -21.81 5.04
N PHE A 165 14.52 -21.08 5.31
CA PHE A 165 13.25 -21.18 4.57
C PHE A 165 13.07 -20.11 3.50
N GLY A 166 14.13 -19.37 3.13
CA GLY A 166 14.09 -18.37 2.05
C GLY A 166 13.23 -17.15 2.36
N GLN A 167 12.98 -16.87 3.65
CA GLN A 167 12.20 -15.72 4.08
C GLN A 167 13.06 -14.46 4.09
N GLY A 168 12.73 -13.50 3.20
CA GLY A 168 13.41 -12.21 3.06
C GLY A 168 12.60 -11.05 3.60
N PRO A 169 13.22 -9.86 3.73
CA PRO A 169 12.49 -8.66 4.13
C PRO A 169 11.44 -8.28 3.10
N ARG A 170 10.29 -7.82 3.59
CA ARG A 170 9.20 -7.26 2.79
C ARG A 170 9.40 -5.76 2.59
N GLU A 171 9.00 -5.26 1.43
CA GLU A 171 9.06 -3.84 1.08
C GLU A 171 7.96 -3.04 1.77
N TYR A 172 8.27 -1.79 2.14
CA TYR A 172 7.30 -0.85 2.68
C TYR A 172 6.52 -0.17 1.54
N PHE A 173 5.28 0.19 1.84
CA PHE A 173 4.53 1.08 0.97
C PHE A 173 5.04 2.51 1.18
N GLU A 174 5.70 3.09 0.18
CA GLU A 174 6.33 4.39 0.30
C GLU A 174 5.30 5.52 0.48
N ALA A 175 5.66 6.51 1.29
CA ALA A 175 4.90 7.75 1.37
C ALA A 175 5.17 8.63 0.14
N ALA A 176 4.19 9.46 -0.25
CA ALA A 176 4.42 10.43 -1.31
C ALA A 176 5.61 11.35 -0.96
N PRO A 177 6.51 11.65 -1.91
CA PRO A 177 7.57 12.63 -1.70
C PRO A 177 6.98 13.94 -1.17
N GLY A 178 7.56 14.49 -0.10
CA GLY A 178 7.05 15.70 0.57
C GLY A 178 5.98 15.50 1.63
N SER A 179 5.43 14.30 1.81
CA SER A 179 4.45 14.03 2.88
C SER A 179 5.03 14.10 4.30
N ALA A 180 6.35 14.09 4.44
CA ALA A 180 7.06 14.30 5.69
C ALA A 180 7.36 15.78 6.00
N GLU A 181 7.16 16.70 5.03
CA GLU A 181 7.39 18.12 5.25
C GLU A 181 6.16 18.74 5.94
N THR A 182 6.37 19.21 7.16
CA THR A 182 5.34 19.99 7.87
C THR A 182 5.08 21.29 7.11
N PRO A 183 3.81 21.63 6.77
CA PRO A 183 3.50 22.89 6.12
C PRO A 183 4.03 24.06 6.94
N LYS A 184 4.92 24.87 6.38
CA LYS A 184 5.38 26.11 7.03
C LYS A 184 4.25 27.12 6.94
N VAL A 185 3.49 27.27 8.01
CA VAL A 185 2.51 28.35 8.14
C VAL A 185 3.31 29.64 8.36
N LYS A 186 3.28 30.54 7.37
CA LYS A 186 3.72 31.93 7.57
C LYS A 186 2.49 32.73 8.04
N PHE A 187 2.58 33.25 9.25
CA PHE A 187 1.66 34.25 9.77
C PHE A 187 2.03 35.64 9.24
#